data_22c0fdeb6d6e6bb604e1955332505dbf
#
_entry.id   22c0fdeb6d6e6bb604e1955332505dbf
#
_cell.length_a   1.000
_cell.length_b   1.000
_cell.length_c   1.000
_cell.angle_alpha   90.00
_cell.angle_beta   90.00
_cell.angle_gamma   90.00
#
_symmetry.space_group_name_H-M   'P 1'
#
loop_
_entity.id
_entity.type
_entity.pdbx_description
1 polymer ?
#
loop_
_entity_poly.entity_id
_entity_poly.type
_entity_poly.pdbx_seq_one_letter_code
_entity_poly.pdbx_strand_id
1 'polypeptide(L)'
;PSARSWEGRPVRIGIIAGEASGDLLGARLMRALKRLLPDARFEGIGGSEMQAEGCNSLFPMERLSVLGLTEILGRYFELRRLRKRLIAHFLASPPDVFIGVDSPGFNLGVEEQLRRAGIATVHYVSPQVWAWRTWRVQKIRRAVDRILVLFPFEQGFYARHGVDATFVGHPLADEIPGDDDPLPHRDRLKLELDRPTVALLPGSRASELKALADVF
;
A
#
# COMPACT_ATOMS: atom_id res chain seq x y z
N PRO A 1 8.62 12.73 20.36
CA PRO A 1 7.17 12.70 20.21
C PRO A 1 6.59 12.03 21.44
N SER A 2 5.92 12.82 22.29
CA SER A 2 5.24 12.31 23.46
C SER A 2 4.20 11.28 23.02
N ALA A 3 4.14 10.14 23.69
CA ALA A 3 3.08 9.17 23.55
C ALA A 3 1.76 9.92 23.76
N ARG A 4 1.02 10.16 22.68
CA ARG A 4 -0.33 10.69 22.77
C ARG A 4 -1.16 9.63 23.46
N SER A 5 -1.76 9.96 24.58
CA SER A 5 -2.69 9.09 25.29
C SER A 5 -3.91 8.85 24.38
N TRP A 6 -4.07 7.66 23.89
CA TRP A 6 -5.23 7.18 23.12
C TRP A 6 -6.42 6.85 24.05
N GLU A 7 -6.22 7.07 25.34
CA GLU A 7 -7.20 6.69 26.37
C GLU A 7 -8.54 7.41 26.16
N GLY A 8 -9.57 6.63 25.85
CA GLY A 8 -10.95 7.05 25.88
C GLY A 8 -11.60 7.49 24.55
N ARG A 9 -10.90 7.45 23.39
CA ARG A 9 -11.52 7.74 22.09
C ARG A 9 -11.03 6.81 20.96
N PRO A 10 -11.86 6.59 19.93
CA PRO A 10 -11.41 5.85 18.75
C PRO A 10 -10.19 6.47 18.08
N VAL A 11 -9.20 5.65 17.73
CA VAL A 11 -8.05 6.08 16.93
C VAL A 11 -8.51 6.35 15.50
N ARG A 12 -8.15 7.51 14.97
CA ARG A 12 -8.46 7.90 13.59
C ARG A 12 -7.24 7.69 12.70
N ILE A 13 -7.40 6.88 11.68
CA ILE A 13 -6.34 6.48 10.74
C ILE A 13 -6.70 6.99 9.36
N GLY A 14 -5.89 7.91 8.83
CA GLY A 14 -5.93 8.25 7.42
C GLY A 14 -5.21 7.16 6.62
N ILE A 15 -5.81 6.64 5.55
CA ILE A 15 -5.20 5.55 4.77
C ILE A 15 -5.49 5.71 3.27
N ILE A 16 -4.46 5.52 2.43
CA ILE A 16 -4.61 5.62 0.97
C ILE A 16 -3.92 4.45 0.28
N ALA A 17 -4.69 3.69 -0.50
CA ALA A 17 -4.22 2.75 -1.51
C ALA A 17 -4.60 3.23 -2.91
N GLY A 18 -3.70 3.07 -3.89
CA GLY A 18 -3.91 3.58 -5.25
C GLY A 18 -4.16 2.53 -6.32
N GLU A 19 -3.96 1.26 -6.00
CA GLU A 19 -4.09 0.12 -6.92
C GLU A 19 -4.68 -1.09 -6.19
N ALA A 20 -5.18 -2.07 -6.95
CA ALA A 20 -5.80 -3.28 -6.38
C ALA A 20 -4.87 -4.07 -5.45
N SER A 21 -3.57 -4.14 -5.76
CA SER A 21 -2.56 -4.76 -4.89
C SER A 21 -2.43 -4.02 -3.55
N GLY A 22 -2.42 -2.69 -3.60
CA GLY A 22 -2.38 -1.85 -2.41
C GLY A 22 -3.68 -1.94 -1.59
N ASP A 23 -4.83 -2.04 -2.25
CA ASP A 23 -6.13 -2.23 -1.60
C ASP A 23 -6.17 -3.52 -0.78
N LEU A 24 -5.72 -4.63 -1.37
CA LEU A 24 -5.64 -5.91 -0.69
C LEU A 24 -4.69 -5.87 0.52
N LEU A 25 -3.50 -5.26 0.36
CA LEU A 25 -2.54 -5.09 1.46
C LEU A 25 -3.07 -4.15 2.55
N GLY A 26 -3.73 -3.08 2.15
CA GLY A 26 -4.38 -2.12 3.06
C GLY A 26 -5.50 -2.78 3.87
N ALA A 27 -6.34 -3.59 3.25
CA ALA A 27 -7.41 -4.34 3.93
C ALA A 27 -6.84 -5.30 4.99
N ARG A 28 -5.77 -6.03 4.65
CA ARG A 28 -5.09 -6.93 5.60
C ARG A 28 -4.49 -6.17 6.78
N LEU A 29 -3.85 -5.03 6.51
CA LEU A 29 -3.34 -4.15 7.55
C LEU A 29 -4.46 -3.64 8.46
N MET A 30 -5.58 -3.19 7.88
CA MET A 30 -6.74 -2.72 8.65
C MET A 30 -7.31 -3.83 9.54
N ARG A 31 -7.44 -5.05 9.01
CA ARG A 31 -7.90 -6.22 9.78
C ARG A 31 -6.97 -6.52 10.97
N ALA A 32 -5.66 -6.46 10.75
CA ALA A 32 -4.67 -6.66 11.82
C ALA A 32 -4.74 -5.55 12.87
N LEU A 33 -4.85 -4.29 12.44
CA LEU A 33 -4.97 -3.15 13.35
C LEU A 33 -6.25 -3.19 14.19
N LYS A 34 -7.38 -3.62 13.62
CA LYS A 34 -8.65 -3.77 14.36
C LYS A 34 -8.60 -4.82 15.46
N ARG A 35 -7.75 -5.85 15.33
CA ARG A 35 -7.55 -6.82 16.42
C ARG A 35 -6.90 -6.17 17.66
N LEU A 36 -6.07 -5.13 17.44
CA LEU A 36 -5.39 -4.40 18.51
C LEU A 36 -6.16 -3.15 18.95
N LEU A 37 -6.91 -2.55 18.04
CA LEU A 37 -7.64 -1.30 18.19
C LEU A 37 -9.05 -1.47 17.60
N PRO A 38 -9.98 -2.16 18.30
CA PRO A 38 -11.29 -2.52 17.75
C PRO A 38 -12.13 -1.32 17.29
N ASP A 39 -11.99 -0.19 17.97
CA ASP A 39 -12.72 1.05 17.68
C ASP A 39 -12.02 1.96 16.68
N ALA A 40 -10.91 1.54 16.06
CA ALA A 40 -10.19 2.34 15.09
C ALA A 40 -11.07 2.70 13.87
N ARG A 41 -11.00 3.95 13.44
CA ARG A 41 -11.72 4.46 12.28
C ARG A 41 -10.76 4.76 11.16
N PHE A 42 -11.08 4.26 9.97
CA PHE A 42 -10.25 4.38 8.77
C PHE A 42 -10.96 5.26 7.74
N GLU A 43 -10.23 6.25 7.21
CA GLU A 43 -10.75 7.18 6.23
C GLU A 43 -9.66 7.54 5.21
N GLY A 44 -10.03 7.61 3.92
CA GLY A 44 -9.07 8.01 2.89
C GLY A 44 -9.45 7.58 1.49
N ILE A 45 -8.63 6.77 0.83
CA ILE A 45 -8.95 6.14 -0.44
C ILE A 45 -8.60 4.66 -0.36
N GLY A 46 -9.60 3.81 -0.62
CA GLY A 46 -9.46 2.37 -0.74
C GLY A 46 -10.46 1.81 -1.73
N GLY A 47 -10.16 0.65 -2.27
CA GLY A 47 -11.05 -0.11 -3.12
C GLY A 47 -12.03 -0.97 -2.33
N SER A 48 -12.57 -2.00 -2.98
CA SER A 48 -13.58 -2.89 -2.41
C SER A 48 -13.11 -3.64 -1.16
N GLU A 49 -11.84 -4.05 -1.14
CA GLU A 49 -11.27 -4.82 -0.03
C GLU A 49 -11.16 -3.97 1.25
N MET A 50 -10.60 -2.77 1.14
CA MET A 50 -10.51 -1.86 2.28
C MET A 50 -11.89 -1.36 2.73
N GLN A 51 -12.82 -1.12 1.80
CA GLN A 51 -14.18 -0.73 2.13
C GLN A 51 -14.94 -1.85 2.85
N ALA A 52 -14.74 -3.12 2.45
CA ALA A 52 -15.28 -4.28 3.17
C ALA A 52 -14.75 -4.37 4.61
N GLU A 53 -13.51 -3.90 4.84
CA GLU A 53 -12.94 -3.76 6.19
C GLU A 53 -13.36 -2.44 6.89
N GLY A 54 -14.30 -1.68 6.33
CA GLY A 54 -14.86 -0.47 6.95
C GLY A 54 -14.03 0.81 6.72
N CYS A 55 -13.25 0.89 5.64
CA CYS A 55 -12.65 2.13 5.20
C CYS A 55 -13.72 3.08 4.64
N ASN A 56 -13.81 4.29 5.17
CA ASN A 56 -14.58 5.37 4.57
C ASN A 56 -13.79 5.95 3.39
N SER A 57 -14.09 5.50 2.16
CA SER A 57 -13.39 5.99 0.97
C SER A 57 -13.99 7.31 0.49
N LEU A 58 -13.19 8.37 0.57
CA LEU A 58 -13.58 9.74 0.19
C LEU A 58 -13.68 9.95 -1.32
N PHE A 59 -12.96 9.12 -2.09
CA PHE A 59 -12.93 9.16 -3.54
C PHE A 59 -12.76 7.75 -4.11
N PRO A 60 -13.29 7.47 -5.30
CA PRO A 60 -13.06 6.19 -5.98
C PRO A 60 -11.56 5.95 -6.22
N MET A 61 -11.07 4.75 -5.86
CA MET A 61 -9.66 4.37 -5.99
C MET A 61 -9.19 4.37 -7.46
N GLU A 62 -10.08 4.09 -8.39
CA GLU A 62 -9.84 4.08 -9.83
C GLU A 62 -9.31 5.42 -10.34
N ARG A 63 -9.55 6.51 -9.62
CA ARG A 63 -9.00 7.83 -9.93
C ARG A 63 -7.49 7.89 -9.71
N LEU A 64 -6.91 7.03 -8.89
CA LEU A 64 -5.47 6.92 -8.66
C LEU A 64 -4.81 5.89 -9.58
N SER A 65 -5.56 4.87 -10.03
CA SER A 65 -5.10 3.85 -10.97
C SER A 65 -4.85 4.45 -12.34
N VAL A 66 -3.61 4.69 -12.68
CA VAL A 66 -3.20 5.24 -13.99
C VAL A 66 -2.43 4.19 -14.77
N LEU A 67 -3.02 3.71 -15.86
CA LEU A 67 -2.60 2.55 -16.66
C LEU A 67 -1.55 2.88 -17.75
N GLY A 68 -0.79 3.96 -17.67
CA GLY A 68 0.23 4.24 -18.69
C GLY A 68 0.83 5.64 -18.62
N LEU A 69 2.02 5.82 -19.24
CA LEU A 69 2.74 7.11 -19.26
C LEU A 69 1.94 8.23 -19.95
N THR A 70 1.24 7.90 -21.03
CA THR A 70 0.39 8.85 -21.79
C THR A 70 -0.84 9.30 -21.00
N GLU A 71 -1.42 8.40 -20.22
CA GLU A 71 -2.55 8.71 -19.35
C GLU A 71 -2.15 9.56 -18.14
N ILE A 72 -0.92 9.36 -17.63
CA ILE A 72 -0.37 10.16 -16.52
C ILE A 72 -0.33 11.64 -16.91
N LEU A 73 0.11 11.98 -18.12
CA LEU A 73 0.18 13.36 -18.59
C LEU A 73 -1.20 14.01 -18.67
N GLY A 74 -2.19 13.29 -19.23
CA GLY A 74 -3.56 13.78 -19.36
C GLY A 74 -4.26 13.97 -18.01
N ARG A 75 -3.94 13.14 -17.00
CA ARG A 75 -4.58 13.16 -15.68
C ARG A 75 -3.76 13.87 -14.58
N TYR A 76 -2.60 14.41 -14.93
CA TYR A 76 -1.70 15.05 -13.95
C TYR A 76 -2.39 16.15 -13.14
N PHE A 77 -3.14 17.03 -13.79
CA PHE A 77 -3.86 18.11 -13.11
C PHE A 77 -5.00 17.59 -12.22
N GLU A 78 -5.67 16.52 -12.64
CA GLU A 78 -6.70 15.85 -11.84
C GLU A 78 -6.09 15.26 -10.57
N LEU A 79 -5.02 14.46 -10.70
CA LEU A 79 -4.31 13.85 -9.57
C LEU A 79 -3.75 14.91 -8.61
N ARG A 80 -3.21 16.01 -9.16
CA ARG A 80 -2.74 17.13 -8.33
C ARG A 80 -3.89 17.80 -7.56
N ARG A 81 -5.05 17.98 -8.20
CA ARG A 81 -6.25 18.55 -7.57
C ARG A 81 -6.79 17.61 -6.49
N LEU A 82 -6.86 16.32 -6.77
CA LEU A 82 -7.27 15.29 -5.83
C LEU A 82 -6.37 15.28 -4.60
N ARG A 83 -5.05 15.27 -4.82
CA ARG A 83 -4.06 15.35 -3.73
C ARG A 83 -4.26 16.58 -2.85
N LYS A 84 -4.47 17.76 -3.43
CA LYS A 84 -4.73 18.98 -2.67
C LYS A 84 -6.01 18.87 -1.83
N ARG A 85 -7.08 18.29 -2.35
CA ARG A 85 -8.33 18.08 -1.61
C ARG A 85 -8.14 17.14 -0.43
N LEU A 86 -7.43 16.03 -0.60
CA LEU A 86 -7.13 15.08 0.46
C LEU A 86 -6.27 15.71 1.56
N ILE A 87 -5.22 16.44 1.19
CA ILE A 87 -4.39 17.16 2.15
C ILE A 87 -5.24 18.18 2.94
N ALA A 88 -6.04 18.98 2.26
CA ALA A 88 -6.92 19.95 2.91
C ALA A 88 -7.92 19.28 3.87
N HIS A 89 -8.50 18.15 3.49
CA HIS A 89 -9.40 17.36 4.32
C HIS A 89 -8.71 16.89 5.61
N PHE A 90 -7.53 16.25 5.48
CA PHE A 90 -6.79 15.76 6.64
C PHE A 90 -6.16 16.85 7.50
N LEU A 91 -5.90 18.03 6.95
CA LEU A 91 -5.48 19.19 7.75
C LEU A 91 -6.64 19.80 8.52
N ALA A 92 -7.84 19.83 7.95
CA ALA A 92 -9.05 20.33 8.62
C ALA A 92 -9.55 19.36 9.71
N SER A 93 -9.36 18.07 9.53
CA SER A 93 -9.73 17.02 10.47
C SER A 93 -8.59 16.00 10.62
N PRO A 94 -7.55 16.33 11.42
CA PRO A 94 -6.33 15.54 11.48
C PRO A 94 -6.56 14.12 11.99
N PRO A 95 -6.07 13.09 11.27
CA PRO A 95 -6.00 11.75 11.82
C PRO A 95 -4.87 11.66 12.85
N ASP A 96 -4.90 10.65 13.69
CA ASP A 96 -3.84 10.36 14.65
C ASP A 96 -2.58 9.84 13.98
N VAL A 97 -2.76 9.09 12.89
CA VAL A 97 -1.71 8.63 11.99
C VAL A 97 -2.24 8.56 10.56
N PHE A 98 -1.37 8.87 9.61
CA PHE A 98 -1.64 8.67 8.19
C PHE A 98 -0.77 7.55 7.63
N ILE A 99 -1.39 6.64 6.86
CA ILE A 99 -0.73 5.47 6.25
C ILE A 99 -0.89 5.53 4.74
N GLY A 100 0.20 5.69 4.00
CA GLY A 100 0.21 5.48 2.56
C GLY A 100 0.55 4.03 2.24
N VAL A 101 -0.30 3.34 1.49
CA VAL A 101 -0.07 1.96 1.08
C VAL A 101 0.39 1.95 -0.37
N ASP A 102 1.64 1.51 -0.61
CA ASP A 102 2.23 1.50 -1.95
C ASP A 102 2.07 2.84 -2.70
N SER A 103 1.96 2.84 -4.02
CA SER A 103 1.71 4.05 -4.85
C SER A 103 2.56 5.27 -4.47
N PRO A 104 3.90 5.15 -4.36
CA PRO A 104 4.77 6.19 -3.80
C PRO A 104 4.76 7.49 -4.61
N GLY A 105 4.37 7.41 -5.89
CA GLY A 105 4.20 8.59 -6.75
C GLY A 105 3.12 9.54 -6.26
N PHE A 106 2.07 9.02 -5.66
CA PHE A 106 0.97 9.79 -5.08
C PHE A 106 1.17 10.00 -3.58
N ASN A 107 1.36 8.91 -2.82
CA ASN A 107 1.34 8.91 -1.36
C ASN A 107 2.45 9.75 -0.73
N LEU A 108 3.71 9.64 -1.19
CA LEU A 108 4.81 10.42 -0.63
C LEU A 108 4.57 11.94 -0.67
N GLY A 109 3.79 12.43 -1.64
CA GLY A 109 3.45 13.85 -1.70
C GLY A 109 2.36 14.26 -0.71
N VAL A 110 1.47 13.37 -0.31
CA VAL A 110 0.49 13.57 0.76
C VAL A 110 1.19 13.49 2.11
N GLU A 111 1.94 12.42 2.35
CA GLU A 111 2.70 12.15 3.56
C GLU A 111 3.62 13.32 3.93
N GLU A 112 4.40 13.84 2.97
CA GLU A 112 5.31 14.96 3.22
C GLU A 112 4.56 16.22 3.74
N GLN A 113 3.38 16.51 3.20
CA GLN A 113 2.61 17.67 3.64
C GLN A 113 1.97 17.45 5.02
N LEU A 114 1.43 16.25 5.27
CA LEU A 114 0.83 15.92 6.55
C LEU A 114 1.88 15.84 7.66
N ARG A 115 3.05 15.28 7.37
CA ARG A 115 4.18 15.25 8.30
C ARG A 115 4.66 16.64 8.69
N ARG A 116 4.76 17.57 7.71
CA ARG A 116 5.10 18.97 7.99
C ARG A 116 4.08 19.66 8.89
N ALA A 117 2.84 19.22 8.85
CA ALA A 117 1.78 19.69 9.73
C ALA A 117 1.75 19.00 11.11
N GLY A 118 2.72 18.09 11.39
CA GLY A 118 2.82 17.38 12.66
C GLY A 118 1.95 16.15 12.79
N ILE A 119 1.35 15.67 11.69
CA ILE A 119 0.62 14.40 11.67
C ILE A 119 1.63 13.28 11.48
N ALA A 120 1.57 12.23 12.32
CA ALA A 120 2.42 11.06 12.19
C ALA A 120 2.16 10.34 10.84
N THR A 121 3.23 9.99 10.11
CA THR A 121 3.13 9.39 8.78
C THR A 121 3.88 8.07 8.68
N VAL A 122 3.22 7.09 8.10
CA VAL A 122 3.76 5.75 7.88
C VAL A 122 3.57 5.39 6.40
N HIS A 123 4.60 4.90 5.74
CA HIS A 123 4.48 4.33 4.40
C HIS A 123 4.56 2.81 4.49
N TYR A 124 3.59 2.12 3.97
CA TYR A 124 3.55 0.65 3.93
C TYR A 124 3.81 0.17 2.50
N VAL A 125 4.72 -0.73 2.34
CA VAL A 125 5.30 -1.24 1.09
C VAL A 125 6.34 -0.29 0.50
N SER A 126 7.60 -0.67 0.67
CA SER A 126 8.75 0.08 0.17
C SER A 126 8.78 0.17 -1.37
N PRO A 127 8.94 1.36 -1.94
CA PRO A 127 9.30 1.44 -3.35
C PRO A 127 10.70 0.88 -3.58
N GLN A 128 10.93 0.22 -4.73
CA GLN A 128 12.19 -0.48 -5.06
C GLN A 128 13.36 0.48 -5.33
N VAL A 129 13.55 1.49 -4.47
CA VAL A 129 14.63 2.48 -4.62
C VAL A 129 16.01 1.89 -4.31
N TRP A 130 16.07 0.76 -3.66
CA TRP A 130 17.29 0.01 -3.38
C TRP A 130 17.89 -0.64 -4.63
N ALA A 131 17.07 -0.99 -5.64
CA ALA A 131 17.52 -1.57 -6.90
C ALA A 131 17.98 -0.51 -7.90
N TRP A 132 17.33 0.65 -7.90
CA TRP A 132 17.59 1.73 -8.84
C TRP A 132 17.03 3.06 -8.29
N ARG A 133 17.53 4.21 -8.69
CA ARG A 133 17.09 5.53 -8.22
C ARG A 133 17.23 5.75 -6.70
N THR A 134 18.33 5.31 -6.10
CA THR A 134 18.66 5.44 -4.67
C THR A 134 18.50 6.88 -4.15
N TRP A 135 18.73 7.89 -5.01
CA TRP A 135 18.51 9.31 -4.68
C TRP A 135 17.10 9.64 -4.20
N ARG A 136 16.08 8.81 -4.56
CA ARG A 136 14.69 8.99 -4.12
C ARG A 136 14.49 8.72 -2.62
N VAL A 137 15.43 8.06 -1.96
CA VAL A 137 15.41 7.85 -0.49
C VAL A 137 15.30 9.17 0.26
N GLN A 138 15.93 10.24 -0.24
CA GLN A 138 15.82 11.56 0.41
C GLN A 138 14.39 12.11 0.42
N LYS A 139 13.60 11.79 -0.60
CA LYS A 139 12.17 12.14 -0.62
C LYS A 139 11.40 11.32 0.41
N ILE A 140 11.67 10.02 0.52
CA ILE A 140 11.04 9.15 1.51
C ILE A 140 11.37 9.65 2.92
N ARG A 141 12.63 9.94 3.21
CA ARG A 141 13.07 10.46 4.51
C ARG A 141 12.34 11.74 4.94
N ARG A 142 11.98 12.60 3.98
CA ARG A 142 11.22 13.82 4.27
C ARG A 142 9.71 13.57 4.43
N ALA A 143 9.20 12.53 3.76
CA ALA A 143 7.78 12.28 3.69
C ALA A 143 7.24 11.47 4.88
N VAL A 144 8.05 10.56 5.45
CA VAL A 144 7.55 9.59 6.43
C VAL A 144 8.33 9.65 7.75
N ASP A 145 7.65 9.33 8.83
CA ASP A 145 8.29 9.07 10.12
C ASP A 145 8.80 7.63 10.17
N ARG A 146 8.04 6.70 9.55
CA ARG A 146 8.41 5.28 9.49
C ARG A 146 7.98 4.66 8.17
N ILE A 147 8.78 3.70 7.68
CA ILE A 147 8.42 2.84 6.54
C ILE A 147 8.30 1.38 7.00
N LEU A 148 7.20 0.73 6.63
CA LEU A 148 6.98 -0.69 6.86
C LEU A 148 7.38 -1.46 5.59
N VAL A 149 8.37 -2.34 5.73
CA VAL A 149 8.98 -3.04 4.60
C VAL A 149 8.62 -4.52 4.59
N LEU A 150 8.48 -5.08 3.40
CA LEU A 150 8.06 -6.47 3.19
C LEU A 150 9.23 -7.45 3.19
N PHE A 151 10.45 -6.97 2.97
CA PHE A 151 11.64 -7.82 2.89
C PHE A 151 12.68 -7.42 3.94
N PRO A 152 13.35 -8.39 4.61
CA PRO A 152 14.26 -8.10 5.72
C PRO A 152 15.48 -7.26 5.31
N PHE A 153 15.98 -7.41 4.09
CA PHE A 153 17.14 -6.65 3.60
C PHE A 153 16.87 -5.14 3.45
N GLU A 154 15.60 -4.76 3.24
CA GLU A 154 15.20 -3.37 3.06
C GLU A 154 15.41 -2.55 4.34
N GLN A 155 15.21 -3.16 5.50
CA GLN A 155 15.41 -2.50 6.80
C GLN A 155 16.85 -1.99 6.93
N GLY A 156 17.84 -2.82 6.60
CA GLY A 156 19.24 -2.42 6.61
C GLY A 156 19.57 -1.35 5.56
N PHE A 157 18.92 -1.39 4.41
CA PHE A 157 19.07 -0.36 3.39
C PHE A 157 18.58 1.01 3.89
N TYR A 158 17.38 1.08 4.43
CA TYR A 158 16.79 2.32 4.94
C TYR A 158 17.52 2.87 6.15
N ALA A 159 17.97 2.02 7.07
CA ALA A 159 18.77 2.43 8.22
C ALA A 159 20.05 3.17 7.82
N ARG A 160 20.78 2.70 6.78
CA ARG A 160 21.97 3.37 6.25
C ARG A 160 21.68 4.75 5.65
N HIS A 161 20.42 5.03 5.32
CA HIS A 161 19.99 6.31 4.73
C HIS A 161 19.23 7.21 5.73
N GLY A 162 19.21 6.84 7.01
CA GLY A 162 18.56 7.62 8.08
C GLY A 162 17.03 7.65 7.97
N VAL A 163 16.43 6.56 7.47
CA VAL A 163 14.98 6.34 7.45
C VAL A 163 14.65 5.24 8.45
N ASP A 164 13.71 5.51 9.36
CA ASP A 164 13.21 4.51 10.31
C ASP A 164 12.37 3.47 9.56
N ALA A 165 12.85 2.23 9.50
CA ALA A 165 12.23 1.14 8.78
C ALA A 165 11.97 -0.06 9.69
N THR A 166 10.79 -0.64 9.57
CA THR A 166 10.41 -1.86 10.30
C THR A 166 10.05 -2.95 9.30
N PHE A 167 10.71 -4.09 9.39
CA PHE A 167 10.33 -5.27 8.64
C PHE A 167 9.07 -5.88 9.27
N VAL A 168 8.02 -6.03 8.47
CA VAL A 168 6.71 -6.55 8.89
C VAL A 168 6.32 -7.86 8.20
N GLY A 169 7.13 -8.33 7.25
CA GLY A 169 6.83 -9.51 6.45
C GLY A 169 5.79 -9.24 5.35
N HIS A 170 5.60 -10.24 4.50
CA HIS A 170 4.58 -10.19 3.45
C HIS A 170 3.35 -10.98 3.90
N PRO A 171 2.14 -10.42 3.89
CA PRO A 171 0.93 -11.08 4.41
C PRO A 171 0.62 -12.43 3.76
N LEU A 172 1.02 -12.64 2.50
CA LEU A 172 0.86 -13.94 1.83
C LEU A 172 1.67 -15.05 2.50
N ALA A 173 2.75 -14.75 3.22
CA ALA A 173 3.52 -15.75 3.94
C ALA A 173 2.72 -16.37 5.10
N ASP A 174 1.76 -15.62 5.65
CA ASP A 174 0.88 -16.11 6.71
C ASP A 174 -0.35 -16.84 6.16
N GLU A 175 -0.70 -16.61 4.88
CA GLU A 175 -1.90 -17.15 4.25
C GLU A 175 -1.63 -18.41 3.42
N ILE A 176 -0.39 -18.59 2.94
CA ILE A 176 0.00 -19.73 2.12
C ILE A 176 0.77 -20.72 3.02
N PRO A 177 0.16 -21.87 3.38
CA PRO A 177 0.84 -22.90 4.17
C PRO A 177 2.07 -23.41 3.42
N GLY A 178 3.20 -23.57 4.14
CA GLY A 178 4.45 -24.03 3.54
C GLY A 178 4.47 -25.53 3.18
N ASP A 179 3.57 -26.30 3.78
CA ASP A 179 3.42 -27.75 3.67
C ASP A 179 2.03 -28.16 3.16
N ASP A 180 1.42 -27.30 2.34
CA ASP A 180 0.09 -27.54 1.79
C ASP A 180 0.09 -28.74 0.80
N ASP A 181 -0.90 -29.63 0.95
CA ASP A 181 -1.10 -30.72 0.00
C ASP A 181 -1.57 -30.17 -1.36
N PRO A 182 -0.85 -30.42 -2.46
CA PRO A 182 -1.24 -29.90 -3.76
C PRO A 182 -2.49 -30.60 -4.34
N LEU A 183 -2.85 -31.79 -3.87
CA LEU A 183 -3.93 -32.60 -4.46
C LEU A 183 -5.30 -31.92 -4.47
N PRO A 184 -5.79 -31.32 -3.36
CA PRO A 184 -7.06 -30.60 -3.36
C PRO A 184 -7.08 -29.40 -4.30
N HIS A 185 -5.93 -28.73 -4.45
CA HIS A 185 -5.80 -27.59 -5.36
C HIS A 185 -5.81 -28.00 -6.82
N ARG A 186 -5.14 -29.12 -7.14
CA ARG A 186 -5.15 -29.70 -8.49
C ARG A 186 -6.55 -30.15 -8.90
N ASP A 187 -7.27 -30.81 -8.00
CA ASP A 187 -8.66 -31.21 -8.23
C ASP A 187 -9.57 -30.01 -8.48
N ARG A 188 -9.49 -28.98 -7.64
CA ARG A 188 -10.25 -27.73 -7.81
C ARG A 188 -9.98 -27.04 -9.14
N LEU A 189 -8.73 -27.08 -9.61
CA LEU A 189 -8.30 -26.50 -10.88
C LEU A 189 -8.51 -27.46 -12.08
N LYS A 190 -9.03 -28.69 -11.84
CA LYS A 190 -9.23 -29.74 -12.85
C LYS A 190 -7.93 -30.07 -13.58
N LEU A 191 -6.83 -30.12 -12.86
CA LEU A 191 -5.51 -30.50 -13.36
C LEU A 191 -5.30 -32.00 -13.16
N GLU A 192 -4.72 -32.66 -14.16
CA GLU A 192 -4.35 -34.08 -14.06
C GLU A 192 -3.28 -34.26 -12.96
N LEU A 193 -3.46 -35.31 -12.11
CA LEU A 193 -2.64 -35.51 -10.92
C LEU A 193 -1.21 -35.96 -11.22
N ASP A 194 -1.04 -36.66 -12.32
CA ASP A 194 0.19 -37.36 -12.75
C ASP A 194 0.97 -36.59 -13.83
N ARG A 195 0.48 -35.43 -14.28
CA ARG A 195 1.14 -34.65 -15.33
C ARG A 195 1.85 -33.44 -14.79
N PRO A 196 3.02 -33.07 -15.36
CA PRO A 196 3.65 -31.80 -15.08
C PRO A 196 2.73 -30.65 -15.42
N THR A 197 2.67 -29.65 -14.54
CA THR A 197 1.89 -28.42 -14.74
C THR A 197 2.84 -27.24 -14.82
N VAL A 198 2.70 -26.44 -15.88
CA VAL A 198 3.45 -25.19 -16.06
C VAL A 198 2.51 -24.01 -15.83
N ALA A 199 2.83 -23.18 -14.88
CA ALA A 199 2.10 -21.92 -14.65
C ALA A 199 2.70 -20.80 -15.51
N LEU A 200 1.89 -20.18 -16.36
CA LEU A 200 2.27 -19.01 -17.13
C LEU A 200 1.80 -17.75 -16.39
N LEU A 201 2.72 -16.84 -16.07
CA LEU A 201 2.46 -15.62 -15.32
C LEU A 201 2.84 -14.39 -16.18
N PRO A 202 2.06 -14.05 -17.23
CA PRO A 202 2.41 -12.99 -18.17
C PRO A 202 2.24 -11.57 -17.60
N GLY A 203 1.72 -11.45 -16.37
CA GLY A 203 1.50 -10.20 -15.68
C GLY A 203 0.04 -10.00 -15.27
N SER A 204 -0.22 -8.94 -14.52
CA SER A 204 -1.54 -8.60 -13.99
C SER A 204 -2.19 -7.37 -14.66
N ARG A 205 -1.43 -6.63 -15.47
CA ARG A 205 -1.90 -5.42 -16.17
C ARG A 205 -2.20 -5.71 -17.63
N ALA A 206 -3.24 -5.08 -18.19
CA ALA A 206 -3.61 -5.23 -19.60
C ALA A 206 -2.44 -4.90 -20.55
N SER A 207 -1.59 -3.93 -20.22
CA SER A 207 -0.38 -3.59 -20.99
C SER A 207 0.69 -4.69 -20.96
N GLU A 208 0.85 -5.37 -19.84
CA GLU A 208 1.76 -6.51 -19.69
C GLU A 208 1.26 -7.70 -20.51
N LEU A 209 -0.03 -8.03 -20.36
CA LEU A 209 -0.67 -9.09 -21.15
C LEU A 209 -0.54 -8.82 -22.66
N LYS A 210 -0.83 -7.59 -23.10
CA LYS A 210 -0.70 -7.23 -24.52
C LYS A 210 0.74 -7.34 -25.05
N ALA A 211 1.72 -7.08 -24.21
CA ALA A 211 3.13 -7.13 -24.62
C ALA A 211 3.72 -8.56 -24.59
N LEU A 212 3.21 -9.43 -23.72
CA LEU A 212 3.82 -10.73 -23.42
C LEU A 212 2.98 -11.94 -23.88
N ALA A 213 1.67 -11.78 -24.17
CA ALA A 213 0.80 -12.89 -24.51
C ALA A 213 1.26 -13.70 -25.74
N ASP A 214 1.88 -13.04 -26.72
CA ASP A 214 2.39 -13.72 -27.92
C ASP A 214 3.74 -14.41 -27.68
N VAL A 215 4.38 -14.21 -26.53
CA VAL A 215 5.68 -14.80 -26.18
C VAL A 215 5.49 -16.07 -25.36
N PHE A 216 4.39 -16.17 -24.58
CA PHE A 216 4.04 -17.33 -23.76
C PHE A 216 3.16 -18.32 -24.53
#